data_a1e528f151d0ecc5a373a878e4ee87a5
#
_entry.id   a1e528f151d0ecc5a373a878e4ee87a5
#
_cell.length_a   1.000
_cell.length_b   1.000
_cell.length_c   1.000
_cell.angle_alpha   90.00
_cell.angle_beta   90.00
_cell.angle_gamma   90.00
#
_symmetry.space_group_name_H-M   'P 1'
#
loop_
_entity.id
_entity.type
_entity.pdbx_description
1 polymer ?
#
loop_
_entity_poly.entity_id
_entity_poly.type
_entity_poly.pdbx_seq_one_letter_code
_entity_poly.pdbx_strand_id
1 'polypeptide(L)'
;LSLVFAVLWKGGAQVYGKLSAPPEGQINETEQTVSWKENEADHSQTENSSEAFQPDISQNEETISEEETKTAASDANEPQPLFPENFQGVLFIGDSRTMGIYEYGDTGAADVFADRGMNVFDLWDSTVTVGDKGKKTLEQLLTENQYQAVHLMLGVNELGYTMDQIVSHYRDTVEQIRQLQPQSRIILGANMHVTAEKSAASDIYNNPNINELNGYIQQISQELGCYYIDINEKFDDSQGNLSAEFSTDGFHILGKYYSDWVQWLKDQMSSAF
;
A
#
# COMPACT_ATOMS: atom_id res chain seq x y z
N LEU A 1 21.75 47.95 21.72
CA LEU A 1 20.57 47.45 22.44
C LEU A 1 19.88 46.44 21.50
N SER A 2 20.22 45.17 21.62
CA SER A 2 19.58 44.07 20.90
C SER A 2 18.48 43.46 21.79
N LEU A 3 17.26 43.55 21.33
CA LEU A 3 16.10 42.90 21.93
C LEU A 3 15.98 41.48 21.37
N VAL A 4 16.31 40.50 22.23
CA VAL A 4 16.07 39.08 21.96
C VAL A 4 14.63 38.77 22.36
N PHE A 5 13.78 38.47 21.39
CA PHE A 5 12.44 37.90 21.66
C PHE A 5 12.57 36.39 21.89
N ALA A 6 12.46 35.99 23.15
CA ALA A 6 12.24 34.59 23.49
C ALA A 6 10.76 34.25 23.27
N VAL A 7 10.47 33.44 22.26
CA VAL A 7 9.14 32.85 22.08
C VAL A 7 9.05 31.63 22.99
N LEU A 8 8.31 31.76 24.07
CA LEU A 8 7.92 30.65 24.94
C LEU A 8 6.82 29.83 24.24
N TRP A 9 7.22 28.69 23.72
CA TRP A 9 6.28 27.69 23.22
C TRP A 9 5.66 26.95 24.42
N LYS A 10 4.41 27.29 24.75
CA LYS A 10 3.61 26.51 25.69
C LYS A 10 3.08 25.30 24.95
N GLY A 11 3.62 24.11 25.25
CA GLY A 11 3.08 22.83 24.81
C GLY A 11 1.65 22.66 25.35
N GLY A 12 0.68 22.74 24.47
CA GLY A 12 -0.69 22.31 24.72
C GLY A 12 -0.80 20.83 24.38
N ALA A 13 -0.77 19.96 25.38
CA ALA A 13 -1.23 18.59 25.22
C ALA A 13 -2.74 18.66 24.92
N GLN A 14 -3.12 18.43 23.68
CA GLN A 14 -4.51 18.15 23.36
C GLN A 14 -4.81 16.75 23.88
N VAL A 15 -5.64 16.71 24.91
CA VAL A 15 -6.23 15.47 25.41
C VAL A 15 -7.30 15.07 24.40
N TYR A 16 -6.99 14.16 23.52
CA TYR A 16 -8.00 13.50 22.70
C TYR A 16 -8.88 12.66 23.62
N GLY A 17 -10.08 13.17 23.93
CA GLY A 17 -11.09 12.38 24.60
C GLY A 17 -11.43 11.19 23.70
N LYS A 18 -11.49 9.97 24.30
CA LYS A 18 -12.08 8.81 23.65
C LYS A 18 -13.44 9.23 23.09
N LEU A 19 -13.52 9.34 21.76
CA LEU A 19 -14.81 9.45 21.08
C LEU A 19 -15.54 8.13 21.31
N SER A 20 -16.70 8.22 21.93
CA SER A 20 -17.61 7.10 22.07
C SER A 20 -17.94 6.61 20.66
N ALA A 21 -17.82 5.30 20.44
CA ALA A 21 -18.29 4.67 19.22
C ALA A 21 -19.74 5.13 18.94
N PRO A 22 -20.10 5.36 17.67
CA PRO A 22 -21.49 5.61 17.31
C PRO A 22 -22.38 4.49 17.85
N PRO A 23 -23.67 4.74 18.15
CA PRO A 23 -24.57 3.70 18.60
C PRO A 23 -24.58 2.59 17.56
N GLU A 24 -24.30 1.36 17.99
CA GLU A 24 -24.30 0.14 17.18
C GLU A 24 -25.61 0.05 16.37
N GLY A 25 -25.57 0.52 15.13
CA GLY A 25 -26.40 -0.04 14.09
C GLY A 25 -25.83 -1.43 13.85
N GLN A 26 -26.63 -2.44 14.14
CA GLN A 26 -26.27 -3.84 14.00
C GLN A 26 -25.62 -4.09 12.65
N ILE A 27 -24.29 -4.09 12.62
CA ILE A 27 -23.53 -4.67 11.53
C ILE A 27 -23.71 -6.18 11.71
N ASN A 28 -24.40 -6.79 10.77
CA ASN A 28 -24.59 -8.24 10.76
C ASN A 28 -23.22 -8.87 10.56
N GLU A 29 -22.62 -9.39 11.63
CA GLU A 29 -21.34 -10.12 11.63
C GLU A 29 -21.30 -11.32 10.67
N THR A 30 -22.44 -11.67 10.08
CA THR A 30 -22.59 -12.78 9.14
C THR A 30 -22.04 -12.49 7.72
N GLU A 31 -21.84 -11.24 7.34
CA GLU A 31 -21.33 -10.92 5.99
C GLU A 31 -19.79 -10.89 5.88
N GLN A 32 -19.07 -10.77 7.00
CA GLN A 32 -17.60 -10.68 6.98
C GLN A 32 -16.85 -12.03 7.01
N THR A 33 -17.54 -13.15 7.28
CA THR A 33 -16.86 -14.44 7.50
C THR A 33 -16.94 -15.44 6.36
N VAL A 34 -17.61 -15.14 5.24
CA VAL A 34 -17.92 -16.16 4.22
C VAL A 34 -16.86 -16.27 3.10
N SER A 35 -16.02 -15.26 2.88
CA SER A 35 -15.23 -15.20 1.64
C SER A 35 -13.86 -15.92 1.67
N TRP A 36 -13.33 -16.31 2.81
CA TRP A 36 -11.91 -16.75 2.91
C TRP A 36 -11.68 -18.25 2.95
N LYS A 37 -12.71 -19.09 2.92
CA LYS A 37 -12.55 -20.56 3.09
C LYS A 37 -12.54 -21.40 1.80
N GLU A 38 -12.78 -20.84 0.63
CA GLU A 38 -12.96 -21.65 -0.59
C GLU A 38 -11.72 -21.79 -1.50
N ASN A 39 -10.58 -21.18 -1.20
CA ASN A 39 -9.39 -21.27 -2.06
C ASN A 39 -8.28 -22.22 -1.58
N GLU A 40 -8.51 -23.08 -0.59
CA GLU A 40 -7.50 -24.06 -0.11
C GLU A 40 -7.60 -25.46 -0.74
N ALA A 41 -8.35 -25.67 -1.77
CA ALA A 41 -8.48 -26.99 -2.40
C ALA A 41 -8.10 -26.95 -3.88
N ASP A 42 -6.82 -26.98 -4.20
CA ASP A 42 -6.30 -27.75 -5.33
C ASP A 42 -4.76 -27.66 -5.44
N HIS A 43 -4.04 -28.42 -4.67
CA HIS A 43 -2.69 -28.88 -5.01
C HIS A 43 -2.39 -30.17 -4.25
N SER A 44 -2.79 -31.29 -4.82
CA SER A 44 -2.17 -32.58 -4.50
C SER A 44 -2.04 -33.45 -5.74
N GLN A 45 -0.83 -33.96 -5.89
CA GLN A 45 -0.40 -35.13 -6.66
C GLN A 45 0.00 -34.95 -8.12
N THR A 46 1.29 -35.02 -8.38
CA THR A 46 1.86 -36.17 -9.06
C THR A 46 3.34 -36.33 -8.70
N GLU A 47 3.64 -37.49 -8.12
CA GLU A 47 4.99 -38.00 -7.87
C GLU A 47 5.59 -38.64 -9.14
N ASN A 48 6.93 -38.73 -9.08
CA ASN A 48 7.83 -39.71 -9.68
C ASN A 48 8.35 -39.52 -11.12
N SER A 49 9.62 -39.25 -11.25
CA SER A 49 10.63 -40.31 -11.49
C SER A 49 12.05 -39.73 -11.60
N SER A 50 12.92 -40.37 -10.86
CA SER A 50 14.37 -40.25 -10.84
C SER A 50 15.02 -40.71 -12.15
N GLU A 51 16.03 -39.97 -12.65
CA GLU A 51 17.21 -40.63 -13.25
C GLU A 51 18.42 -39.70 -13.12
N ALA A 52 19.46 -40.31 -12.55
CA ALA A 52 20.78 -39.74 -12.33
C ALA A 52 21.64 -39.87 -13.58
N PHE A 53 22.41 -38.86 -13.91
CA PHE A 53 23.63 -39.00 -14.70
C PHE A 53 24.69 -38.03 -14.18
N GLN A 54 25.84 -38.61 -13.76
CA GLN A 54 27.12 -37.95 -13.49
C GLN A 54 28.14 -38.46 -14.54
N PRO A 55 29.41 -37.97 -14.51
CA PRO A 55 29.92 -36.77 -15.20
C PRO A 55 30.96 -37.17 -16.26
N ASP A 56 31.35 -36.25 -17.10
CA ASP A 56 32.62 -36.44 -17.82
C ASP A 56 33.46 -35.13 -17.77
N ILE A 57 34.72 -35.38 -17.30
CA ILE A 57 35.77 -34.40 -17.14
C ILE A 57 36.66 -34.53 -18.40
N SER A 58 36.89 -33.42 -19.10
CA SER A 58 38.13 -33.33 -19.88
C SER A 58 38.68 -31.90 -19.87
N GLN A 59 39.88 -31.83 -19.36
CA GLN A 59 40.81 -30.70 -19.34
C GLN A 59 41.17 -30.27 -20.75
N ASN A 60 41.36 -28.98 -20.95
CA ASN A 60 42.48 -28.51 -21.79
C ASN A 60 42.90 -27.12 -21.33
N GLU A 61 44.20 -27.01 -21.13
CA GLU A 61 45.01 -25.89 -20.72
C GLU A 61 45.29 -24.93 -21.89
N GLU A 62 45.63 -23.66 -21.48
CA GLU A 62 46.49 -22.64 -22.10
C GLU A 62 46.00 -21.88 -23.33
N THR A 63 45.83 -20.56 -23.15
CA THR A 63 46.83 -19.58 -23.62
C THR A 63 46.51 -18.19 -23.03
N ILE A 64 47.53 -17.62 -22.43
CA ILE A 64 47.59 -16.23 -21.94
C ILE A 64 47.73 -15.30 -23.16
N SER A 65 46.90 -14.26 -23.28
CA SER A 65 47.26 -13.05 -24.01
C SER A 65 46.73 -11.85 -23.24
N GLU A 66 47.69 -11.07 -22.75
CA GLU A 66 47.48 -9.70 -22.26
C GLU A 66 46.98 -8.84 -23.43
N GLU A 67 45.85 -8.14 -23.24
CA GLU A 67 45.68 -6.84 -23.88
C GLU A 67 44.50 -6.07 -23.20
N GLU A 68 44.88 -4.88 -22.77
CA GLU A 68 44.10 -3.64 -22.64
C GLU A 68 42.94 -3.58 -21.63
N THR A 69 43.32 -3.06 -20.46
CA THR A 69 42.46 -2.24 -19.59
C THR A 69 41.79 -1.12 -20.39
N LYS A 70 40.60 -1.37 -20.87
CA LYS A 70 39.66 -0.34 -21.23
C LYS A 70 38.80 -0.04 -20.02
N THR A 71 39.16 0.97 -19.26
CA THR A 71 38.27 1.64 -18.30
C THR A 71 36.99 2.03 -19.02
N ALA A 72 35.96 1.23 -18.87
CA ALA A 72 34.61 1.66 -19.20
C ALA A 72 34.24 2.73 -18.14
N ALA A 73 34.34 3.99 -18.57
CA ALA A 73 33.62 5.08 -17.92
C ALA A 73 32.14 4.69 -18.01
N SER A 74 31.57 4.28 -16.88
CA SER A 74 30.12 4.14 -16.76
C SER A 74 29.53 5.52 -17.04
N ASP A 75 28.70 5.60 -18.07
CA ASP A 75 27.85 6.75 -18.32
C ASP A 75 26.96 6.95 -17.08
N ALA A 76 27.38 7.85 -16.20
CA ALA A 76 26.71 8.22 -14.97
C ALA A 76 25.50 9.13 -15.23
N ASN A 77 24.75 8.92 -16.30
CA ASN A 77 23.66 9.84 -16.66
C ASN A 77 22.43 9.17 -17.29
N GLU A 78 22.24 7.87 -17.10
CA GLU A 78 20.89 7.33 -17.25
C GLU A 78 20.14 7.57 -15.94
N PRO A 79 18.91 8.16 -15.97
CA PRO A 79 18.10 8.28 -14.77
C PRO A 79 17.85 6.86 -14.26
N GLN A 80 18.44 6.53 -13.11
CA GLN A 80 18.15 5.26 -12.42
C GLN A 80 16.64 5.22 -12.17
N PRO A 81 15.96 4.10 -12.45
CA PRO A 81 14.56 3.99 -12.12
C PRO A 81 14.38 4.33 -10.63
N LEU A 82 13.53 5.29 -10.34
CA LEU A 82 13.35 5.89 -9.02
C LEU A 82 12.85 4.89 -7.98
N PHE A 83 12.32 3.77 -8.44
CA PHE A 83 11.97 2.62 -7.59
C PHE A 83 12.62 1.36 -8.15
N PRO A 84 13.30 0.57 -7.29
CA PRO A 84 13.75 -0.76 -7.67
C PRO A 84 12.55 -1.62 -8.07
N GLU A 85 12.71 -2.47 -9.07
CA GLU A 85 11.67 -3.39 -9.56
C GLU A 85 11.00 -4.24 -8.44
N ASN A 86 11.70 -4.42 -7.32
CA ASN A 86 11.26 -5.21 -6.17
C ASN A 86 10.73 -4.37 -5.00
N PHE A 87 10.37 -3.10 -5.18
CA PHE A 87 9.91 -2.17 -4.13
C PHE A 87 10.81 -2.04 -2.90
N GLN A 88 12.11 -2.29 -3.04
CA GLN A 88 13.04 -2.10 -1.92
C GLN A 88 12.99 -0.64 -1.42
N GLY A 89 12.83 -0.48 -0.11
CA GLY A 89 12.70 0.85 0.51
C GLY A 89 11.33 1.50 0.35
N VAL A 90 10.32 0.71 -0.01
CA VAL A 90 8.91 1.15 -0.04
C VAL A 90 8.18 0.59 1.17
N LEU A 91 7.34 1.42 1.79
CA LEU A 91 6.37 1.00 2.80
C LEU A 91 4.95 1.13 2.22
N PHE A 92 4.19 0.05 2.25
CA PHE A 92 2.76 0.06 1.99
C PHE A 92 1.99 0.12 3.30
N ILE A 93 1.08 1.10 3.43
CA ILE A 93 0.18 1.26 4.57
C ILE A 93 -1.25 1.14 4.06
N GLY A 94 -2.07 0.28 4.70
CA GLY A 94 -3.45 0.13 4.28
C GLY A 94 -4.26 -0.93 5.00
N ASP A 95 -5.39 -1.25 4.41
CA ASP A 95 -6.38 -2.20 4.92
C ASP A 95 -6.28 -3.59 4.24
N SER A 96 -7.40 -4.34 4.26
CA SER A 96 -7.50 -5.68 3.64
C SER A 96 -7.08 -5.72 2.17
N ARG A 97 -7.23 -4.62 1.42
CA ARG A 97 -6.84 -4.53 0.01
C ARG A 97 -5.31 -4.46 -0.12
N THR A 98 -4.64 -3.72 0.77
CA THR A 98 -3.18 -3.70 0.87
C THR A 98 -2.64 -5.04 1.36
N MET A 99 -3.33 -5.72 2.28
CA MET A 99 -3.00 -7.11 2.62
C MET A 99 -3.08 -8.03 1.40
N GLY A 100 -4.10 -7.88 0.56
CA GLY A 100 -4.21 -8.64 -0.68
C GLY A 100 -3.04 -8.39 -1.65
N ILE A 101 -2.54 -7.16 -1.74
CA ILE A 101 -1.31 -6.83 -2.49
C ILE A 101 -0.13 -7.64 -1.94
N TYR A 102 0.01 -7.75 -0.62
CA TYR A 102 1.08 -8.51 0.02
C TYR A 102 0.92 -10.03 -0.11
N GLU A 103 -0.31 -10.53 0.10
CA GLU A 103 -0.57 -11.98 0.14
C GLU A 103 -0.58 -12.63 -1.25
N TYR A 104 -1.07 -11.91 -2.28
CA TYR A 104 -1.30 -12.46 -3.63
C TYR A 104 -0.48 -11.78 -4.73
N GLY A 105 0.09 -10.61 -4.45
CA GLY A 105 0.99 -9.91 -5.36
C GLY A 105 2.46 -10.15 -4.98
N ASP A 106 3.36 -9.84 -5.89
CA ASP A 106 4.80 -9.85 -5.62
C ASP A 106 5.27 -8.45 -5.23
N THR A 107 5.24 -8.16 -3.93
CA THR A 107 5.78 -6.90 -3.37
C THR A 107 7.27 -6.94 -3.11
N GLY A 108 7.94 -8.08 -3.39
CA GLY A 108 9.38 -8.23 -3.26
C GLY A 108 9.89 -7.86 -1.87
N ALA A 109 10.71 -6.81 -1.81
CA ALA A 109 11.38 -6.35 -0.59
C ALA A 109 10.65 -5.17 0.12
N ALA A 110 9.40 -4.89 -0.22
CA ALA A 110 8.62 -3.86 0.47
C ALA A 110 8.28 -4.26 1.91
N ASP A 111 8.23 -3.27 2.79
CA ASP A 111 7.55 -3.43 4.07
C ASP A 111 6.04 -3.19 3.90
N VAL A 112 5.22 -3.92 4.66
CA VAL A 112 3.76 -3.77 4.62
C VAL A 112 3.23 -3.61 6.03
N PHE A 113 2.61 -2.46 6.30
CA PHE A 113 1.88 -2.16 7.53
C PHE A 113 0.40 -2.11 7.20
N ALA A 114 -0.24 -3.27 7.24
CA ALA A 114 -1.64 -3.41 6.87
C ALA A 114 -2.34 -4.45 7.76
N ASP A 115 -3.63 -4.23 8.00
CA ASP A 115 -4.49 -5.21 8.66
C ASP A 115 -5.93 -5.08 8.16
N ARG A 116 -6.74 -6.14 8.36
CA ARG A 116 -8.15 -6.14 7.98
C ARG A 116 -8.91 -5.11 8.80
N GLY A 117 -9.69 -4.28 8.10
CA GLY A 117 -10.47 -3.22 8.76
C GLY A 117 -9.63 -2.04 9.27
N MET A 118 -8.33 -1.99 8.98
CA MET A 118 -7.50 -0.84 9.33
C MET A 118 -8.12 0.45 8.78
N ASN A 119 -8.08 1.49 9.58
CA ASN A 119 -8.71 2.77 9.32
C ASN A 119 -7.86 3.91 9.88
N VAL A 120 -8.10 5.14 9.46
CA VAL A 120 -7.29 6.30 9.88
C VAL A 120 -7.44 6.66 11.36
N PHE A 121 -8.53 6.25 12.02
CA PHE A 121 -8.78 6.56 13.43
C PHE A 121 -7.92 5.71 14.37
N ASP A 122 -7.68 4.43 14.00
CA ASP A 122 -6.97 3.46 14.83
C ASP A 122 -5.55 3.18 14.34
N LEU A 123 -5.14 3.74 13.19
CA LEU A 123 -3.87 3.46 12.52
C LEU A 123 -2.65 3.58 13.45
N TRP A 124 -2.58 4.66 14.23
CA TRP A 124 -1.43 4.98 15.06
C TRP A 124 -1.37 4.15 16.36
N ASP A 125 -2.52 3.64 16.81
CA ASP A 125 -2.63 2.75 17.98
C ASP A 125 -2.52 1.27 17.59
N SER A 126 -2.58 0.97 16.29
CA SER A 126 -2.48 -0.40 15.77
C SER A 126 -1.06 -0.94 15.80
N THR A 127 -0.94 -2.26 15.92
CA THR A 127 0.34 -2.96 15.82
C THR A 127 0.25 -4.06 14.79
N VAL A 128 1.21 -4.09 13.86
CA VAL A 128 1.29 -5.07 12.76
C VAL A 128 2.63 -5.80 12.83
N THR A 129 2.65 -7.07 12.44
CA THR A 129 3.92 -7.79 12.22
C THR A 129 4.42 -7.49 10.82
N VAL A 130 5.59 -6.81 10.73
CA VAL A 130 6.17 -6.35 9.47
C VAL A 130 7.40 -7.19 9.15
N GLY A 131 7.22 -8.19 8.29
CA GLY A 131 8.32 -9.06 7.85
C GLY A 131 9.18 -9.55 9.02
N ASP A 132 10.48 -9.41 8.87
CA ASP A 132 11.51 -9.77 9.88
C ASP A 132 11.67 -8.70 10.99
N LYS A 133 11.06 -7.53 10.85
CA LYS A 133 11.10 -6.44 11.83
C LYS A 133 10.23 -6.70 13.06
N GLY A 134 9.39 -7.74 13.01
CA GLY A 134 8.50 -8.14 14.10
C GLY A 134 7.29 -7.20 14.27
N LYS A 135 6.66 -7.30 15.44
CA LYS A 135 5.43 -6.52 15.74
C LYS A 135 5.79 -5.07 16.10
N LYS A 136 5.25 -4.12 15.36
CA LYS A 136 5.53 -2.68 15.47
C LYS A 136 4.24 -1.86 15.44
N THR A 137 4.25 -0.69 16.08
CA THR A 137 3.34 0.40 15.72
C THR A 137 3.87 1.11 14.46
N LEU A 138 3.01 1.88 13.79
CA LEU A 138 3.43 2.65 12.63
C LEU A 138 4.52 3.68 13.00
N GLU A 139 4.37 4.36 14.15
CA GLU A 139 5.38 5.31 14.65
C GLU A 139 6.75 4.65 14.87
N GLN A 140 6.78 3.47 15.50
CA GLN A 140 8.04 2.72 15.68
C GLN A 140 8.65 2.37 14.33
N LEU A 141 7.85 1.85 13.40
CA LEU A 141 8.34 1.45 12.09
C LEU A 141 8.93 2.64 11.31
N LEU A 142 8.25 3.79 11.29
CA LEU A 142 8.70 5.00 10.61
C LEU A 142 9.88 5.68 11.31
N THR A 143 10.05 5.52 12.62
CA THR A 143 11.16 6.09 13.38
C THR A 143 12.43 5.25 13.23
N GLU A 144 12.30 3.93 13.22
CA GLU A 144 13.42 2.99 13.17
C GLU A 144 13.95 2.77 11.73
N ASN A 145 13.17 3.10 10.70
CA ASN A 145 13.52 2.87 9.31
C ASN A 145 13.36 4.13 8.46
N GLN A 146 14.19 4.26 7.42
CA GLN A 146 14.04 5.27 6.38
C GLN A 146 13.53 4.63 5.10
N TYR A 147 12.42 5.16 4.58
CA TYR A 147 11.81 4.72 3.35
C TYR A 147 12.07 5.70 2.21
N GLN A 148 12.25 5.18 1.00
CA GLN A 148 12.30 6.00 -0.22
C GLN A 148 10.91 6.50 -0.59
N ALA A 149 9.90 5.64 -0.38
CA ALA A 149 8.50 5.98 -0.59
C ALA A 149 7.59 5.33 0.45
N VAL A 150 6.50 6.02 0.75
CA VAL A 150 5.39 5.51 1.59
C VAL A 150 4.11 5.61 0.78
N HIS A 151 3.49 4.47 0.50
CA HIS A 151 2.18 4.37 -0.13
C HIS A 151 1.11 4.21 0.93
N LEU A 152 0.11 5.09 0.95
CA LEU A 152 -1.02 5.06 1.88
C LEU A 152 -2.32 4.87 1.11
N MET A 153 -3.09 3.83 1.44
CA MET A 153 -4.43 3.60 0.91
C MET A 153 -5.37 3.15 2.04
N LEU A 154 -6.12 4.10 2.58
CA LEU A 154 -7.13 3.92 3.64
C LEU A 154 -8.36 4.78 3.32
N GLY A 155 -9.44 4.58 4.07
CA GLY A 155 -10.60 5.44 4.07
C GLY A 155 -11.92 4.75 3.76
N VAL A 156 -11.92 3.58 3.13
CA VAL A 156 -13.17 2.88 2.81
C VAL A 156 -13.85 2.31 4.07
N ASN A 157 -13.07 1.88 5.06
CA ASN A 157 -13.61 1.32 6.30
C ASN A 157 -14.26 2.38 7.19
N GLU A 158 -13.97 3.64 6.93
CA GLU A 158 -14.47 4.79 7.67
C GLU A 158 -15.72 5.42 7.09
N LEU A 159 -16.21 4.98 5.93
CA LEU A 159 -17.33 5.61 5.21
C LEU A 159 -18.65 5.71 6.02
N GLY A 160 -18.76 5.03 7.16
CA GLY A 160 -19.86 5.18 8.11
C GLY A 160 -19.76 6.44 9.00
N TYR A 161 -18.63 7.12 9.02
CA TYR A 161 -18.40 8.39 9.73
C TYR A 161 -18.69 9.58 8.81
N THR A 162 -18.67 10.81 9.38
CA THR A 162 -18.82 12.00 8.55
C THR A 162 -17.56 12.22 7.72
N MET A 163 -17.74 12.70 6.49
CA MET A 163 -16.62 12.95 5.57
C MET A 163 -15.59 13.92 6.20
N ASP A 164 -16.04 14.96 6.89
CA ASP A 164 -15.14 15.90 7.58
C ASP A 164 -14.24 15.22 8.62
N GLN A 165 -14.76 14.23 9.38
CA GLN A 165 -13.97 13.48 10.35
C GLN A 165 -12.93 12.63 9.64
N ILE A 166 -13.32 11.92 8.59
CA ILE A 166 -12.41 11.05 7.81
C ILE A 166 -11.29 11.91 7.21
N VAL A 167 -11.65 12.97 6.52
CA VAL A 167 -10.71 13.87 5.82
C VAL A 167 -9.73 14.53 6.78
N SER A 168 -10.21 14.99 7.95
CA SER A 168 -9.34 15.57 8.98
C SER A 168 -8.29 14.57 9.46
N HIS A 169 -8.70 13.35 9.86
CA HIS A 169 -7.76 12.32 10.35
C HIS A 169 -6.84 11.79 9.25
N TYR A 170 -7.33 11.70 8.02
CA TYR A 170 -6.50 11.34 6.88
C TYR A 170 -5.39 12.36 6.65
N ARG A 171 -5.72 13.65 6.67
CA ARG A 171 -4.76 14.76 6.57
C ARG A 171 -3.73 14.71 7.70
N ASP A 172 -4.17 14.62 8.95
CA ASP A 172 -3.29 14.52 10.11
C ASP A 172 -2.32 13.33 9.98
N THR A 173 -2.81 12.20 9.46
CA THR A 173 -2.01 11.00 9.18
C THR A 173 -0.91 11.29 8.14
N VAL A 174 -1.24 11.94 7.04
CA VAL A 174 -0.27 12.28 5.99
C VAL A 174 0.79 13.25 6.53
N GLU A 175 0.38 14.26 7.31
CA GLU A 175 1.30 15.22 7.93
C GLU A 175 2.24 14.56 8.94
N GLN A 176 1.73 13.62 9.73
CA GLN A 176 2.55 12.88 10.70
C GLN A 176 3.54 11.94 10.01
N ILE A 177 3.12 11.23 8.95
CA ILE A 177 4.03 10.43 8.12
C ILE A 177 5.14 11.32 7.55
N ARG A 178 4.82 12.51 7.04
CA ARG A 178 5.80 13.45 6.51
C ARG A 178 6.79 13.95 7.55
N GLN A 179 6.32 14.19 8.79
CA GLN A 179 7.20 14.60 9.89
C GLN A 179 8.21 13.51 10.25
N LEU A 180 7.78 12.24 10.26
CA LEU A 180 8.65 11.10 10.58
C LEU A 180 9.54 10.70 9.39
N GLN A 181 9.10 10.98 8.17
CA GLN A 181 9.76 10.60 6.92
C GLN A 181 9.93 11.81 5.97
N PRO A 182 10.71 12.86 6.36
CA PRO A 182 10.77 14.11 5.61
C PRO A 182 11.42 13.99 4.23
N GLN A 183 12.17 12.90 3.98
CA GLN A 183 12.83 12.64 2.70
C GLN A 183 12.06 11.65 1.82
N SER A 184 11.01 11.01 2.37
CA SER A 184 10.23 10.03 1.64
C SER A 184 9.26 10.68 0.66
N ARG A 185 9.06 10.02 -0.47
CA ARG A 185 7.94 10.33 -1.36
C ARG A 185 6.68 9.72 -0.80
N ILE A 186 5.67 10.54 -0.53
CA ILE A 186 4.38 10.07 -0.04
C ILE A 186 3.44 9.95 -1.24
N ILE A 187 2.86 8.76 -1.40
CA ILE A 187 1.96 8.40 -2.48
C ILE A 187 0.61 8.05 -1.86
N LEU A 188 -0.42 8.79 -2.21
CA LEU A 188 -1.78 8.57 -1.75
C LEU A 188 -2.52 7.77 -2.83
N GLY A 189 -2.96 6.56 -2.49
CA GLY A 189 -3.75 5.70 -3.35
C GLY A 189 -5.24 6.03 -3.23
N ALA A 190 -5.93 6.14 -4.37
CA ALA A 190 -7.39 6.15 -4.39
C ALA A 190 -7.95 4.86 -3.79
N ASN A 191 -9.04 4.97 -3.06
CA ASN A 191 -9.82 3.81 -2.68
C ASN A 191 -10.47 3.18 -3.91
N MET A 192 -10.36 1.87 -4.04
CA MET A 192 -10.97 1.12 -5.12
C MET A 192 -12.49 1.20 -5.05
N HIS A 193 -13.13 1.36 -6.19
CA HIS A 193 -14.57 1.29 -6.33
C HIS A 193 -15.10 -0.11 -5.97
N VAL A 194 -16.38 -0.18 -5.69
CA VAL A 194 -17.13 -1.42 -5.57
C VAL A 194 -17.89 -1.69 -6.86
N THR A 195 -18.36 -2.94 -7.07
CA THR A 195 -19.20 -3.24 -8.24
C THR A 195 -20.49 -2.43 -8.24
N ALA A 196 -21.11 -2.25 -9.40
CA ALA A 196 -22.38 -1.54 -9.53
C ALA A 196 -23.48 -2.13 -8.62
N GLU A 197 -23.53 -3.47 -8.50
CA GLU A 197 -24.47 -4.17 -7.63
C GLU A 197 -24.22 -3.84 -6.16
N LYS A 198 -22.96 -3.92 -5.70
CA LYS A 198 -22.57 -3.59 -4.31
C LYS A 198 -22.85 -2.13 -4.00
N SER A 199 -22.53 -1.23 -4.91
CA SER A 199 -22.80 0.20 -4.78
C SER A 199 -24.30 0.50 -4.64
N ALA A 200 -25.15 -0.16 -5.42
CA ALA A 200 -26.59 0.02 -5.35
C ALA A 200 -27.22 -0.59 -4.08
N ALA A 201 -26.56 -1.57 -3.46
CA ALA A 201 -27.06 -2.27 -2.28
C ALA A 201 -26.65 -1.63 -0.95
N SER A 202 -25.83 -0.58 -0.94
CA SER A 202 -25.31 0.02 0.29
C SER A 202 -25.39 1.55 0.28
N ASP A 203 -25.95 2.11 1.36
CA ASP A 203 -25.95 3.56 1.57
C ASP A 203 -24.59 4.08 2.06
N ILE A 204 -23.71 3.19 2.53
CA ILE A 204 -22.38 3.52 3.07
C ILE A 204 -21.29 3.19 2.04
N TYR A 205 -21.18 1.92 1.69
CA TYR A 205 -20.13 1.41 0.78
C TYR A 205 -20.60 1.49 -0.68
N ASN A 206 -20.68 2.70 -1.20
CA ASN A 206 -21.11 2.97 -2.57
C ASN A 206 -20.12 3.88 -3.30
N ASN A 207 -20.11 3.82 -4.61
CA ASN A 207 -19.16 4.57 -5.42
C ASN A 207 -19.32 6.10 -5.33
N PRO A 208 -20.51 6.69 -5.15
CA PRO A 208 -20.61 8.11 -4.84
C PRO A 208 -19.81 8.54 -3.60
N ASN A 209 -19.91 7.80 -2.48
CA ASN A 209 -19.16 8.10 -1.25
C ASN A 209 -17.65 7.86 -1.44
N ILE A 210 -17.27 6.79 -2.15
CA ILE A 210 -15.87 6.49 -2.47
C ILE A 210 -15.29 7.60 -3.34
N ASN A 211 -16.01 8.07 -4.35
CA ASN A 211 -15.59 9.15 -5.23
C ASN A 211 -15.42 10.47 -4.47
N GLU A 212 -16.33 10.79 -3.56
CA GLU A 212 -16.21 11.98 -2.71
C GLU A 212 -14.94 11.91 -1.87
N LEU A 213 -14.70 10.78 -1.19
CA LEU A 213 -13.49 10.57 -0.40
C LEU A 213 -12.22 10.64 -1.26
N ASN A 214 -12.18 9.97 -2.41
CA ASN A 214 -11.04 10.00 -3.34
C ASN A 214 -10.75 11.43 -3.82
N GLY A 215 -11.80 12.24 -4.04
CA GLY A 215 -11.66 13.66 -4.36
C GLY A 215 -10.94 14.45 -3.25
N TYR A 216 -11.27 14.21 -1.98
CA TYR A 216 -10.56 14.81 -0.85
C TYR A 216 -9.12 14.30 -0.71
N ILE A 217 -8.88 13.00 -0.91
CA ILE A 217 -7.52 12.45 -0.88
C ILE A 217 -6.65 13.08 -1.98
N GLN A 218 -7.21 13.25 -3.18
CA GLN A 218 -6.53 13.95 -4.27
C GLN A 218 -6.24 15.42 -3.92
N GLN A 219 -7.19 16.11 -3.30
CA GLN A 219 -6.98 17.49 -2.84
C GLN A 219 -5.86 17.54 -1.77
N ILE A 220 -5.87 16.64 -0.78
CA ILE A 220 -4.81 16.54 0.23
C ILE A 220 -3.45 16.31 -0.43
N SER A 221 -3.39 15.45 -1.45
CA SER A 221 -2.14 15.20 -2.17
C SER A 221 -1.57 16.46 -2.80
N GLN A 222 -2.42 17.28 -3.43
CA GLN A 222 -2.02 18.55 -4.04
C GLN A 222 -1.55 19.57 -3.00
N GLU A 223 -2.31 19.74 -1.92
CA GLU A 223 -2.02 20.70 -0.86
C GLU A 223 -0.74 20.37 -0.08
N LEU A 224 -0.49 19.07 0.16
CA LEU A 224 0.67 18.61 0.91
C LEU A 224 1.85 18.19 0.02
N GLY A 225 1.76 18.35 -1.31
CA GLY A 225 2.82 17.97 -2.23
C GLY A 225 3.13 16.47 -2.19
N CYS A 226 2.09 15.64 -2.16
CA CYS A 226 2.15 14.20 -2.30
C CYS A 226 1.80 13.79 -3.73
N TYR A 227 2.14 12.55 -4.11
CA TYR A 227 1.67 11.97 -5.34
C TYR A 227 0.29 11.34 -5.12
N TYR A 228 -0.53 11.30 -6.16
CA TYR A 228 -1.82 10.62 -6.14
C TYR A 228 -1.86 9.62 -7.30
N ILE A 229 -2.27 8.39 -7.01
CA ILE A 229 -2.47 7.34 -8.01
C ILE A 229 -3.85 6.73 -7.85
N ASP A 230 -4.50 6.43 -8.96
CA ASP A 230 -5.89 5.96 -8.98
C ASP A 230 -6.00 4.55 -9.59
N ILE A 231 -6.13 3.54 -8.74
CA ILE A 231 -6.24 2.14 -9.16
C ILE A 231 -7.53 1.86 -9.94
N ASN A 232 -8.53 2.73 -9.84
CA ASN A 232 -9.79 2.59 -10.56
C ASN A 232 -9.59 2.66 -12.08
N GLU A 233 -8.54 3.36 -12.55
CA GLU A 233 -8.13 3.34 -13.96
C GLU A 233 -7.84 1.92 -14.50
N LYS A 234 -7.44 1.00 -13.62
CA LYS A 234 -7.08 -0.38 -13.99
C LYS A 234 -8.26 -1.35 -13.94
N PHE A 235 -9.16 -1.19 -12.97
CA PHE A 235 -10.14 -2.22 -12.64
C PHE A 235 -11.60 -1.80 -12.86
N ASP A 236 -11.85 -0.54 -13.21
CA ASP A 236 -13.21 -0.08 -13.49
C ASP A 236 -13.74 -0.55 -14.85
N ASP A 237 -15.04 -0.70 -14.88
CA ASP A 237 -15.79 -0.82 -16.12
C ASP A 237 -15.99 0.57 -16.79
N SER A 238 -16.61 0.58 -17.97
CA SER A 238 -16.86 1.83 -18.71
C SER A 238 -17.83 2.80 -18.02
N GLN A 239 -18.43 2.41 -16.90
CA GLN A 239 -19.37 3.22 -16.11
C GLN A 239 -18.75 3.72 -14.79
N GLY A 240 -17.48 3.40 -14.52
CA GLY A 240 -16.77 3.82 -13.32
C GLY A 240 -17.15 3.01 -12.09
N ASN A 241 -17.39 1.71 -12.25
CA ASN A 241 -17.56 0.77 -11.16
C ASN A 241 -16.50 -0.32 -11.28
N LEU A 242 -16.08 -0.90 -10.15
CA LEU A 242 -15.27 -2.12 -10.21
C LEU A 242 -15.93 -3.13 -11.14
N SER A 243 -15.22 -3.56 -12.19
CA SER A 243 -15.77 -4.53 -13.12
C SER A 243 -16.07 -5.85 -12.40
N ALA A 244 -17.29 -6.39 -12.62
CA ALA A 244 -17.76 -7.59 -11.95
C ALA A 244 -16.89 -8.84 -12.26
N GLU A 245 -16.11 -8.82 -13.33
CA GLU A 245 -15.18 -9.92 -13.64
C GLU A 245 -14.02 -10.03 -12.67
N PHE A 246 -13.67 -8.94 -11.97
CA PHE A 246 -12.56 -8.89 -11.03
C PHE A 246 -12.95 -9.28 -9.60
N SER A 247 -14.25 -9.36 -9.27
CA SER A 247 -14.72 -9.53 -7.89
C SER A 247 -15.87 -10.52 -7.78
N THR A 248 -15.93 -11.27 -6.67
CA THR A 248 -17.08 -12.12 -6.33
C THR A 248 -17.92 -11.56 -5.17
N ASP A 249 -17.34 -10.74 -4.31
CA ASP A 249 -18.02 -10.09 -3.19
C ASP A 249 -18.42 -8.64 -3.50
N GLY A 250 -18.01 -8.15 -4.66
CA GLY A 250 -18.24 -6.79 -5.14
C GLY A 250 -17.37 -5.74 -4.49
N PHE A 251 -16.41 -6.13 -3.62
CA PHE A 251 -15.58 -5.22 -2.82
C PHE A 251 -14.07 -5.47 -2.99
N HIS A 252 -13.65 -6.74 -2.99
CA HIS A 252 -12.26 -7.13 -3.16
C HIS A 252 -12.06 -7.77 -4.53
N ILE A 253 -10.90 -7.53 -5.14
CA ILE A 253 -10.56 -8.27 -6.36
C ILE A 253 -10.11 -9.70 -6.00
N LEU A 254 -10.30 -10.61 -6.95
CA LEU A 254 -9.84 -11.99 -6.84
C LEU A 254 -8.32 -12.06 -6.75
N GLY A 255 -7.79 -12.98 -5.94
CA GLY A 255 -6.36 -13.16 -5.70
C GLY A 255 -5.49 -13.16 -6.94
N LYS A 256 -5.95 -13.80 -8.03
CA LYS A 256 -5.23 -13.88 -9.32
C LYS A 256 -4.94 -12.54 -10.01
N TYR A 257 -5.65 -11.46 -9.61
CA TYR A 257 -5.47 -10.14 -10.23
C TYR A 257 -4.56 -9.19 -9.41
N TYR A 258 -4.12 -9.61 -8.22
CA TYR A 258 -3.21 -8.78 -7.42
C TYR A 258 -1.82 -8.66 -8.06
N SER A 259 -1.36 -9.65 -8.81
CA SER A 259 -0.14 -9.51 -9.61
C SER A 259 -0.24 -8.40 -10.66
N ASP A 260 -1.41 -8.27 -11.30
CA ASP A 260 -1.66 -7.19 -12.25
C ASP A 260 -1.71 -5.82 -11.55
N TRP A 261 -2.27 -5.77 -10.32
CA TRP A 261 -2.24 -4.56 -9.51
C TRP A 261 -0.83 -4.15 -9.14
N VAL A 262 -0.02 -5.10 -8.66
CA VAL A 262 1.39 -4.87 -8.30
C VAL A 262 2.19 -4.39 -9.50
N GLN A 263 2.01 -4.99 -10.68
CA GLN A 263 2.67 -4.52 -11.91
C GLN A 263 2.24 -3.09 -12.27
N TRP A 264 0.95 -2.80 -12.19
CA TRP A 264 0.43 -1.45 -12.43
C TRP A 264 1.01 -0.43 -11.43
N LEU A 265 1.14 -0.78 -10.13
CA LEU A 265 1.79 0.06 -9.13
C LEU A 265 3.25 0.34 -9.49
N LYS A 266 4.01 -0.66 -9.95
CA LYS A 266 5.39 -0.49 -10.41
C LYS A 266 5.48 0.52 -11.56
N ASP A 267 4.58 0.40 -12.53
CA ASP A 267 4.53 1.28 -13.70
C ASP A 267 4.17 2.72 -13.30
N GLN A 268 3.15 2.92 -12.46
CA GLN A 268 2.74 4.23 -11.96
C GLN A 268 3.84 4.89 -11.13
N MET A 269 4.43 4.17 -10.19
CA MET A 269 5.49 4.68 -9.33
C MET A 269 6.77 4.98 -10.11
N SER A 270 7.08 4.26 -11.18
CA SER A 270 8.22 4.53 -12.05
C SER A 270 7.99 5.73 -12.97
N SER A 271 6.75 6.00 -13.36
CA SER A 271 6.41 7.11 -14.26
C SER A 271 6.18 8.44 -13.53
N ALA A 272 5.85 8.40 -12.24
CA ALA A 272 5.56 9.57 -11.41
C ALA A 272 6.83 10.29 -10.92
N PHE A 273 8.01 9.73 -11.17
CA PHE A 273 9.29 10.19 -10.62
C PHE A 273 10.40 10.28 -11.65
#